data_fffd92d8e4e39988c510b53d565a2e45
#
_entry.id   fffd92d8e4e39988c510b53d565a2e45
#
_cell.length_a   1.000
_cell.length_b   1.000
_cell.length_c   1.000
_cell.angle_alpha   90.00
_cell.angle_beta   90.00
_cell.angle_gamma   90.00
#
_symmetry.space_group_name_H-M   'P 1'
#
loop_
_entity.id
_entity.type
_entity.pdbx_description
1 polymer ?
#
loop_
_entity_poly.entity_id
_entity_poly.type
_entity_poly.pdbx_seq_one_letter_code
_entity_poly.pdbx_strand_id
1 'polypeptide(L)'
;MAHSQNSMEFPVNINTTQITTAYGHRALPKLKEELQSEDLQTRQKALMALCDLMHDPECIYKAMSIGCMENLKVLLKDGNSMVRIKTTEVLYITASHSVGRYAFLQHDIVLALSFLLNDLSPVCRGNLYKAYMQLVQVPRGAQEIISKGLISPLVWKLQVEREEEFQELILDTLVLCLREDATEALGSNVVLVLKQKLLSVNENIRSKAAHALLNVSISREGKKQVCKFDVIPILVHLLKDPVEHVKSNAAGALMFATVITEGKYAALEAQAISPLLELLHSPMTVARLNATKALTMLAEAPEGRKVLQVHVPTFRVMEVESHEKPQVAEALQRAARIAVSVIEFKP
;
A
#
# COMPACT_ATOMS: atom_id res chain seq x y z
N MET A 1 -29.43 17.50 -56.08
CA MET A 1 -29.53 16.36 -55.16
C MET A 1 -28.16 15.68 -55.12
N ALA A 2 -27.42 15.88 -54.07
CA ALA A 2 -26.12 15.26 -53.90
C ALA A 2 -26.32 13.98 -53.05
N HIS A 3 -26.20 12.84 -53.67
CA HIS A 3 -26.11 11.57 -52.96
C HIS A 3 -24.72 11.44 -52.36
N SER A 4 -24.58 11.59 -51.03
CA SER A 4 -23.38 11.19 -50.34
C SER A 4 -23.44 9.68 -50.13
N GLN A 5 -22.74 8.93 -50.97
CA GLN A 5 -22.39 7.54 -50.70
C GLN A 5 -21.22 7.54 -49.70
N ASN A 6 -21.52 7.42 -48.42
CA ASN A 6 -20.56 7.04 -47.40
C ASN A 6 -20.83 5.58 -47.01
N SER A 7 -20.48 4.66 -47.88
CA SER A 7 -20.26 3.26 -47.53
C SER A 7 -18.82 2.88 -47.82
N MET A 8 -17.91 3.40 -47.01
CA MET A 8 -16.61 2.76 -46.88
C MET A 8 -16.78 1.53 -45.99
N GLU A 9 -16.52 0.36 -46.57
CA GLU A 9 -16.32 -0.86 -45.75
C GLU A 9 -15.23 -0.58 -44.72
N PHE A 10 -15.53 -0.92 -43.46
CA PHE A 10 -14.54 -0.77 -42.37
C PHE A 10 -13.29 -1.57 -42.72
N PRO A 11 -12.06 -1.02 -42.51
CA PRO A 11 -10.83 -1.78 -42.66
C PRO A 11 -10.89 -3.08 -41.85
N VAL A 12 -10.34 -4.16 -42.39
CA VAL A 12 -10.42 -5.52 -41.84
C VAL A 12 -9.92 -5.65 -40.39
N ASN A 13 -9.22 -4.63 -39.88
CA ASN A 13 -8.64 -4.58 -38.53
C ASN A 13 -9.47 -3.77 -37.52
N ILE A 14 -10.63 -3.28 -37.86
CA ILE A 14 -11.49 -2.58 -36.88
C ILE A 14 -12.34 -3.63 -36.16
N ASN A 15 -12.10 -3.74 -34.85
CA ASN A 15 -12.95 -4.52 -33.97
C ASN A 15 -14.32 -3.83 -33.88
N THR A 16 -15.34 -4.37 -34.57
CA THR A 16 -16.69 -3.82 -34.60
C THR A 16 -17.40 -3.82 -33.24
N THR A 17 -16.85 -4.50 -32.25
CA THR A 17 -17.32 -4.49 -30.87
C THR A 17 -16.64 -3.40 -30.02
N GLN A 18 -15.62 -2.74 -30.53
CA GLN A 18 -14.97 -1.64 -29.85
C GLN A 18 -15.83 -0.37 -30.00
N ILE A 19 -16.18 0.22 -28.86
CA ILE A 19 -16.94 1.46 -28.84
C ILE A 19 -16.08 2.56 -29.46
N THR A 20 -16.61 3.22 -30.48
CA THR A 20 -15.94 4.37 -31.08
C THR A 20 -15.78 5.46 -30.03
N THR A 21 -14.53 5.79 -29.68
CA THR A 21 -14.22 6.90 -28.78
C THR A 21 -14.82 8.18 -29.34
N ALA A 22 -15.54 8.96 -28.54
CA ALA A 22 -16.05 10.25 -28.95
C ALA A 22 -14.88 11.22 -29.16
N TYR A 23 -14.75 11.80 -30.33
CA TYR A 23 -13.69 12.72 -30.71
C TYR A 23 -14.13 14.18 -30.70
N GLY A 24 -13.16 15.07 -30.39
CA GLY A 24 -13.33 16.53 -30.53
C GLY A 24 -13.77 17.23 -29.23
N HIS A 25 -13.84 18.55 -29.30
CA HIS A 25 -14.13 19.43 -28.17
C HIS A 25 -15.50 19.22 -27.51
N ARG A 26 -16.46 18.64 -28.23
CA ARG A 26 -17.82 18.38 -27.73
C ARG A 26 -18.01 16.98 -27.13
N ALA A 27 -17.01 16.14 -27.17
CA ALA A 27 -17.10 14.77 -26.66
C ALA A 27 -17.42 14.72 -25.16
N LEU A 28 -16.61 15.36 -24.34
CA LEU A 28 -16.79 15.35 -22.88
C LEU A 28 -18.11 16.02 -22.42
N PRO A 29 -18.52 17.20 -22.93
CA PRO A 29 -19.84 17.76 -22.60
C PRO A 29 -21.00 16.83 -22.92
N LYS A 30 -20.99 16.19 -24.10
CA LYS A 30 -22.02 15.23 -24.49
C LYS A 30 -22.01 14.00 -23.56
N LEU A 31 -20.85 13.41 -23.28
CA LEU A 31 -20.73 12.26 -22.36
C LEU A 31 -21.25 12.62 -20.98
N LYS A 32 -20.96 13.84 -20.48
CA LYS A 32 -21.49 14.32 -19.20
C LYS A 32 -23.03 14.32 -19.18
N GLU A 33 -23.68 14.76 -20.24
CA GLU A 33 -25.16 14.72 -20.38
C GLU A 33 -25.64 13.27 -20.42
N GLU A 34 -24.97 12.41 -21.20
CA GLU A 34 -25.32 10.99 -21.33
C GLU A 34 -25.16 10.19 -20.02
N LEU A 35 -24.25 10.59 -19.11
CA LEU A 35 -24.14 9.99 -17.76
C LEU A 35 -25.42 10.20 -16.93
N GLN A 36 -26.22 11.22 -17.23
CA GLN A 36 -27.47 11.53 -16.53
C GLN A 36 -28.71 10.95 -17.23
N SER A 37 -28.53 10.25 -18.34
CA SER A 37 -29.62 9.66 -19.10
C SER A 37 -30.41 8.64 -18.27
N GLU A 38 -31.75 8.65 -18.42
CA GLU A 38 -32.62 7.60 -17.88
C GLU A 38 -32.36 6.24 -18.54
N ASP A 39 -31.94 6.27 -19.82
CA ASP A 39 -31.61 5.04 -20.55
C ASP A 39 -30.31 4.40 -20.05
N LEU A 40 -30.43 3.14 -19.60
CA LEU A 40 -29.34 2.38 -19.09
C LEU A 40 -28.20 2.17 -20.11
N GLN A 41 -28.56 1.89 -21.37
CA GLN A 41 -27.56 1.63 -22.41
C GLN A 41 -26.75 2.89 -22.72
N THR A 42 -27.39 4.05 -22.71
CA THR A 42 -26.72 5.34 -22.90
C THR A 42 -25.72 5.61 -21.79
N ARG A 43 -26.11 5.42 -20.51
CA ARG A 43 -25.16 5.58 -19.37
C ARG A 43 -23.96 4.63 -19.48
N GLN A 44 -24.22 3.37 -19.84
CA GLN A 44 -23.13 2.37 -19.99
C GLN A 44 -22.17 2.74 -21.12
N LYS A 45 -22.67 3.14 -22.28
CA LYS A 45 -21.84 3.57 -23.42
C LYS A 45 -21.01 4.82 -23.08
N ALA A 46 -21.62 5.79 -22.39
CA ALA A 46 -20.92 6.98 -21.94
C ALA A 46 -19.77 6.65 -20.98
N LEU A 47 -19.99 5.74 -20.02
CA LEU A 47 -18.95 5.30 -19.10
C LEU A 47 -17.82 4.54 -19.80
N MET A 48 -18.14 3.69 -20.80
CA MET A 48 -17.12 2.99 -21.58
C MET A 48 -16.26 3.98 -22.38
N ALA A 49 -16.86 4.98 -23.02
CA ALA A 49 -16.12 6.01 -23.71
C ALA A 49 -15.27 6.87 -22.75
N LEU A 50 -15.76 7.12 -21.53
CA LEU A 50 -14.97 7.81 -20.51
C LEU A 50 -13.78 6.96 -20.03
N CYS A 51 -13.91 5.64 -19.90
CA CYS A 51 -12.75 4.78 -19.56
C CYS A 51 -11.61 5.02 -20.55
N ASP A 52 -11.91 5.07 -21.87
CA ASP A 52 -10.90 5.30 -22.90
C ASP A 52 -10.28 6.71 -22.82
N LEU A 53 -11.12 7.72 -22.59
CA LEU A 53 -10.67 9.12 -22.54
C LEU A 53 -9.87 9.46 -21.27
N MET A 54 -10.15 8.81 -20.13
CA MET A 54 -9.48 9.12 -18.86
C MET A 54 -8.03 8.61 -18.78
N HIS A 55 -7.53 7.96 -19.82
CA HIS A 55 -6.10 7.69 -19.96
C HIS A 55 -5.30 8.94 -20.35
N ASP A 56 -5.95 9.99 -20.84
CA ASP A 56 -5.34 11.27 -21.17
C ASP A 56 -5.52 12.28 -20.02
N PRO A 57 -4.44 12.79 -19.40
CA PRO A 57 -4.51 13.79 -18.34
C PRO A 57 -5.24 15.08 -18.73
N GLU A 58 -5.18 15.50 -20.02
CA GLU A 58 -5.92 16.67 -20.48
C GLU A 58 -7.43 16.42 -20.49
N CYS A 59 -7.85 15.22 -20.86
CA CYS A 59 -9.25 14.82 -20.80
C CYS A 59 -9.75 14.76 -19.36
N ILE A 60 -8.93 14.26 -18.40
CA ILE A 60 -9.26 14.29 -16.98
C ILE A 60 -9.48 15.73 -16.51
N TYR A 61 -8.55 16.65 -16.81
CA TYR A 61 -8.67 18.06 -16.42
C TYR A 61 -9.95 18.70 -16.99
N LYS A 62 -10.25 18.47 -18.27
CA LYS A 62 -11.48 18.97 -18.92
C LYS A 62 -12.73 18.36 -18.28
N ALA A 63 -12.75 17.06 -18.01
CA ALA A 63 -13.86 16.37 -17.36
C ALA A 63 -14.16 16.96 -15.97
N MET A 64 -13.09 17.26 -15.18
CA MET A 64 -13.23 17.95 -13.91
C MET A 64 -13.86 19.33 -14.07
N SER A 65 -13.31 20.15 -14.99
CA SER A 65 -13.75 21.54 -15.18
C SER A 65 -15.20 21.67 -15.60
N ILE A 66 -15.76 20.68 -16.29
CA ILE A 66 -17.17 20.65 -16.69
C ILE A 66 -18.07 19.93 -15.67
N GLY A 67 -17.51 19.41 -14.55
CA GLY A 67 -18.28 18.79 -13.46
C GLY A 67 -18.68 17.33 -13.69
N CYS A 68 -17.92 16.55 -14.47
CA CYS A 68 -18.16 15.11 -14.64
C CYS A 68 -17.98 14.34 -13.32
N MET A 69 -17.12 14.80 -12.40
CA MET A 69 -16.86 14.11 -11.13
C MET A 69 -18.13 13.98 -10.28
N GLU A 70 -18.99 15.00 -10.27
CA GLU A 70 -20.25 14.94 -9.52
C GLU A 70 -21.23 13.91 -10.13
N ASN A 71 -21.27 13.78 -11.45
CA ASN A 71 -22.09 12.75 -12.08
C ASN A 71 -21.57 11.34 -11.78
N LEU A 72 -20.24 11.13 -11.79
CA LEU A 72 -19.63 9.85 -11.41
C LEU A 72 -19.95 9.49 -9.94
N LYS A 73 -19.95 10.47 -9.03
CA LYS A 73 -20.38 10.23 -7.62
C LYS A 73 -21.81 9.71 -7.53
N VAL A 74 -22.71 10.25 -8.32
CA VAL A 74 -24.11 9.79 -8.36
C VAL A 74 -24.18 8.35 -8.87
N LEU A 75 -23.43 8.03 -9.94
CA LEU A 75 -23.42 6.71 -10.56
C LEU A 75 -22.77 5.62 -9.72
N LEU A 76 -21.97 5.97 -8.70
CA LEU A 76 -21.51 5.00 -7.69
C LEU A 76 -22.67 4.35 -6.92
N LYS A 77 -23.84 4.99 -6.90
CA LYS A 77 -25.05 4.48 -6.25
C LYS A 77 -26.08 3.95 -7.22
N ASP A 78 -25.73 3.80 -8.51
CA ASP A 78 -26.66 3.28 -9.54
C ASP A 78 -27.13 1.87 -9.16
N GLY A 79 -28.42 1.59 -9.40
CA GLY A 79 -29.01 0.27 -9.14
C GLY A 79 -28.39 -0.84 -10.00
N ASN A 80 -27.88 -0.51 -11.19
CA ASN A 80 -27.26 -1.45 -12.10
C ASN A 80 -25.80 -1.69 -11.76
N SER A 81 -25.42 -2.94 -11.54
CA SER A 81 -24.04 -3.33 -11.18
C SER A 81 -23.01 -2.98 -12.25
N MET A 82 -23.36 -3.09 -13.55
CA MET A 82 -22.45 -2.76 -14.63
C MET A 82 -22.13 -1.25 -14.67
N VAL A 83 -23.10 -0.40 -14.35
CA VAL A 83 -22.89 1.04 -14.23
C VAL A 83 -21.91 1.32 -13.08
N ARG A 84 -22.11 0.70 -11.90
CA ARG A 84 -21.18 0.87 -10.76
C ARG A 84 -19.77 0.36 -11.09
N ILE A 85 -19.66 -0.80 -11.76
CA ILE A 85 -18.37 -1.36 -12.20
C ILE A 85 -17.64 -0.37 -13.12
N LYS A 86 -18.32 0.12 -14.16
CA LYS A 86 -17.70 1.05 -15.12
C LYS A 86 -17.39 2.40 -14.48
N THR A 87 -18.22 2.88 -13.58
CA THR A 87 -17.94 4.10 -12.81
C THR A 87 -16.69 3.97 -11.95
N THR A 88 -16.55 2.85 -11.24
CA THR A 88 -15.33 2.59 -10.44
C THR A 88 -14.10 2.39 -11.31
N GLU A 89 -14.24 1.84 -12.51
CA GLU A 89 -13.17 1.71 -13.49
C GLU A 89 -12.68 3.08 -13.99
N VAL A 90 -13.60 3.97 -14.40
CA VAL A 90 -13.29 5.37 -14.77
C VAL A 90 -12.53 6.06 -13.63
N LEU A 91 -13.00 5.93 -12.41
CA LEU A 91 -12.36 6.54 -11.24
C LEU A 91 -10.98 5.95 -10.95
N TYR A 92 -10.81 4.63 -11.05
CA TYR A 92 -9.48 4.00 -10.90
C TYR A 92 -8.49 4.51 -11.95
N ILE A 93 -8.89 4.55 -13.24
CA ILE A 93 -8.06 5.09 -14.32
C ILE A 93 -7.70 6.56 -14.02
N THR A 94 -8.68 7.34 -13.61
CA THR A 94 -8.48 8.74 -13.23
C THR A 94 -7.46 8.88 -12.10
N ALA A 95 -7.53 8.05 -11.04
CA ALA A 95 -6.61 8.09 -9.89
C ALA A 95 -5.16 7.74 -10.25
N SER A 96 -4.92 7.03 -11.36
CA SER A 96 -3.57 6.72 -11.82
C SER A 96 -2.76 7.97 -12.22
N HIS A 97 -3.45 9.07 -12.54
CA HIS A 97 -2.86 10.35 -12.92
C HIS A 97 -2.85 11.35 -11.76
N SER A 98 -1.83 12.21 -11.70
CA SER A 98 -1.70 13.23 -10.64
C SER A 98 -2.87 14.22 -10.63
N VAL A 99 -3.35 14.62 -11.81
CA VAL A 99 -4.52 15.49 -11.97
C VAL A 99 -5.78 14.83 -11.41
N GLY A 100 -5.95 13.52 -11.67
CA GLY A 100 -7.06 12.75 -11.15
C GLY A 100 -7.04 12.58 -9.64
N ARG A 101 -5.85 12.31 -9.05
CA ARG A 101 -5.72 12.28 -7.58
C ARG A 101 -6.12 13.60 -6.93
N TYR A 102 -5.79 14.73 -7.57
CA TYR A 102 -6.25 16.04 -7.12
C TYR A 102 -7.79 16.17 -7.18
N ALA A 103 -8.41 15.65 -8.26
CA ALA A 103 -9.87 15.60 -8.38
C ALA A 103 -10.54 14.82 -7.24
N PHE A 104 -9.96 13.69 -6.84
CA PHE A 104 -10.46 12.89 -5.72
C PHE A 104 -10.56 13.70 -4.42
N LEU A 105 -9.53 14.51 -4.17
CA LEU A 105 -9.47 15.35 -2.96
C LEU A 105 -10.45 16.52 -3.01
N GLN A 106 -10.66 17.12 -4.21
CA GLN A 106 -11.54 18.28 -4.35
C GLN A 106 -13.03 17.93 -4.35
N HIS A 107 -13.38 16.74 -4.83
CA HIS A 107 -14.78 16.35 -5.07
C HIS A 107 -15.29 15.29 -4.08
N ASP A 108 -14.59 15.04 -2.96
CA ASP A 108 -14.95 14.02 -1.96
C ASP A 108 -15.22 12.62 -2.57
N ILE A 109 -14.48 12.26 -3.62
CA ILE A 109 -14.62 10.95 -4.29
C ILE A 109 -14.22 9.81 -3.35
N VAL A 110 -13.26 10.03 -2.47
CA VAL A 110 -12.76 9.04 -1.49
C VAL A 110 -13.91 8.51 -0.63
N LEU A 111 -14.69 9.42 -0.03
CA LEU A 111 -15.83 9.03 0.79
C LEU A 111 -16.95 8.40 -0.05
N ALA A 112 -17.20 8.92 -1.25
CA ALA A 112 -18.22 8.37 -2.13
C ALA A 112 -17.91 6.92 -2.54
N LEU A 113 -16.65 6.59 -2.83
CA LEU A 113 -16.20 5.23 -3.12
C LEU A 113 -16.38 4.27 -1.95
N SER A 114 -16.23 4.73 -0.71
CA SER A 114 -16.31 3.86 0.47
C SER A 114 -17.65 3.13 0.62
N PHE A 115 -18.73 3.66 0.06
CA PHE A 115 -20.04 2.98 0.03
C PHE A 115 -20.01 1.65 -0.73
N LEU A 116 -19.03 1.47 -1.62
CA LEU A 116 -18.85 0.26 -2.43
C LEU A 116 -17.89 -0.77 -1.83
N LEU A 117 -17.37 -0.53 -0.64
CA LEU A 117 -16.53 -1.52 0.07
C LEU A 117 -17.24 -2.88 0.24
N ASN A 118 -18.56 -2.86 0.34
CA ASN A 118 -19.40 -4.05 0.47
C ASN A 118 -20.20 -4.37 -0.80
N ASP A 119 -19.82 -3.83 -1.96
CA ASP A 119 -20.51 -4.15 -3.21
C ASP A 119 -20.43 -5.65 -3.49
N LEU A 120 -21.52 -6.21 -4.02
CA LEU A 120 -21.60 -7.64 -4.35
C LEU A 120 -20.64 -8.01 -5.49
N SER A 121 -20.36 -7.08 -6.41
CA SER A 121 -19.43 -7.30 -7.50
C SER A 121 -17.97 -7.22 -7.01
N PRO A 122 -17.20 -8.31 -7.11
CA PRO A 122 -15.78 -8.27 -6.78
C PRO A 122 -15.00 -7.32 -7.70
N VAL A 123 -15.41 -7.16 -8.96
CA VAL A 123 -14.78 -6.22 -9.90
C VAL A 123 -14.92 -4.78 -9.42
N CYS A 124 -16.11 -4.41 -8.91
CA CYS A 124 -16.36 -3.09 -8.36
C CYS A 124 -15.46 -2.83 -7.13
N ARG A 125 -15.36 -3.80 -6.21
CA ARG A 125 -14.47 -3.68 -5.04
C ARG A 125 -12.99 -3.61 -5.44
N GLY A 126 -12.57 -4.44 -6.40
CA GLY A 126 -11.19 -4.42 -6.91
C GLY A 126 -10.80 -3.06 -7.50
N ASN A 127 -11.67 -2.45 -8.32
CA ASN A 127 -11.45 -1.11 -8.86
C ASN A 127 -11.34 -0.05 -7.75
N LEU A 128 -12.18 -0.14 -6.71
CA LEU A 128 -12.12 0.73 -5.54
C LEU A 128 -10.76 0.59 -4.82
N TYR A 129 -10.29 -0.64 -4.56
CA TYR A 129 -9.00 -0.84 -3.90
C TYR A 129 -7.84 -0.33 -4.77
N LYS A 130 -7.89 -0.54 -6.09
CA LYS A 130 -6.92 0.03 -7.04
C LYS A 130 -6.92 1.56 -7.00
N ALA A 131 -8.10 2.19 -6.94
CA ALA A 131 -8.20 3.64 -6.84
C ALA A 131 -7.59 4.18 -5.53
N TYR A 132 -7.87 3.54 -4.40
CA TYR A 132 -7.28 3.93 -3.12
C TYR A 132 -5.76 3.74 -3.09
N MET A 133 -5.26 2.61 -3.62
CA MET A 133 -3.82 2.36 -3.73
C MET A 133 -3.11 3.41 -4.57
N GLN A 134 -3.74 3.85 -5.68
CA GLN A 134 -3.20 4.96 -6.48
C GLN A 134 -3.22 6.30 -5.73
N LEU A 135 -4.28 6.56 -4.99
CA LEU A 135 -4.44 7.81 -4.25
C LEU A 135 -3.37 7.99 -3.16
N VAL A 136 -3.07 6.93 -2.40
CA VAL A 136 -2.12 7.00 -1.28
C VAL A 136 -0.65 7.13 -1.70
N GLN A 137 -0.35 7.07 -3.01
CA GLN A 137 1.00 7.34 -3.52
C GLN A 137 1.45 8.80 -3.22
N VAL A 138 0.52 9.66 -2.85
CA VAL A 138 0.82 11.01 -2.38
C VAL A 138 0.37 11.17 -0.92
N PRO A 139 1.15 11.88 -0.07
CA PRO A 139 0.83 12.01 1.37
C PRO A 139 -0.57 12.56 1.64
N ARG A 140 -1.03 13.54 0.87
CA ARG A 140 -2.41 14.07 0.99
C ARG A 140 -3.49 13.02 0.77
N GLY A 141 -3.25 12.03 -0.10
CA GLY A 141 -4.19 10.95 -0.34
C GLY A 141 -4.32 10.01 0.85
N ALA A 142 -3.19 9.67 1.50
CA ALA A 142 -3.21 8.89 2.73
C ALA A 142 -3.93 9.66 3.87
N GLN A 143 -3.62 10.94 4.03
CA GLN A 143 -4.28 11.81 5.02
C GLN A 143 -5.79 11.91 4.78
N GLU A 144 -6.23 11.95 3.52
CA GLU A 144 -7.66 11.97 3.19
C GLU A 144 -8.36 10.68 3.61
N ILE A 145 -7.80 9.51 3.32
CA ILE A 145 -8.34 8.21 3.76
C ILE A 145 -8.45 8.15 5.29
N ILE A 146 -7.41 8.61 6.00
CA ILE A 146 -7.38 8.66 7.45
C ILE A 146 -8.46 9.62 7.98
N SER A 147 -8.53 10.83 7.46
CA SER A 147 -9.48 11.86 7.91
C SER A 147 -10.94 11.48 7.71
N LYS A 148 -11.23 10.63 6.72
CA LYS A 148 -12.59 10.09 6.48
C LYS A 148 -12.92 8.85 7.33
N GLY A 149 -12.02 8.41 8.22
CA GLY A 149 -12.24 7.25 9.09
C GLY A 149 -12.32 5.92 8.32
N LEU A 150 -11.56 5.79 7.23
CA LEU A 150 -11.63 4.60 6.37
C LEU A 150 -10.62 3.51 6.74
N ILE A 151 -9.75 3.75 7.71
CA ILE A 151 -8.75 2.77 8.12
C ILE A 151 -9.41 1.56 8.77
N SER A 152 -10.34 1.77 9.71
CA SER A 152 -11.08 0.68 10.37
C SER A 152 -11.85 -0.19 9.38
N PRO A 153 -12.63 0.37 8.44
CA PRO A 153 -13.25 -0.41 7.35
C PRO A 153 -12.24 -1.20 6.50
N LEU A 154 -11.07 -0.63 6.16
CA LEU A 154 -10.05 -1.32 5.38
C LEU A 154 -9.39 -2.46 6.17
N VAL A 155 -9.12 -2.29 7.45
CA VAL A 155 -8.62 -3.36 8.33
C VAL A 155 -9.62 -4.51 8.40
N TRP A 156 -10.92 -4.21 8.56
CA TRP A 156 -11.96 -5.24 8.51
C TRP A 156 -12.02 -5.93 7.16
N LYS A 157 -11.92 -5.18 6.05
CA LYS A 157 -11.87 -5.75 4.70
C LYS A 157 -10.66 -6.66 4.49
N LEU A 158 -9.49 -6.28 4.98
CA LEU A 158 -8.30 -7.14 4.94
C LEU A 158 -8.55 -8.50 5.61
N GLN A 159 -9.36 -8.53 6.65
CA GLN A 159 -9.69 -9.76 7.37
C GLN A 159 -10.66 -10.66 6.58
N VAL A 160 -11.66 -10.09 5.89
CA VAL A 160 -12.77 -10.84 5.29
C VAL A 160 -12.63 -11.11 3.80
N GLU A 161 -11.83 -10.32 3.07
CA GLU A 161 -11.60 -10.55 1.64
C GLU A 161 -10.83 -11.85 1.42
N ARG A 162 -11.30 -12.64 0.44
CA ARG A 162 -10.71 -13.94 0.10
C ARG A 162 -9.70 -13.85 -1.03
N GLU A 163 -9.91 -12.92 -1.97
CA GLU A 163 -9.05 -12.71 -3.12
C GLU A 163 -7.70 -12.14 -2.68
N GLU A 164 -6.62 -12.83 -2.98
CA GLU A 164 -5.26 -12.41 -2.60
C GLU A 164 -4.90 -11.04 -3.21
N GLU A 165 -5.29 -10.80 -4.48
CA GLU A 165 -5.10 -9.50 -5.13
C GLU A 165 -5.73 -8.35 -4.31
N PHE A 166 -6.93 -8.56 -3.76
CA PHE A 166 -7.58 -7.52 -2.95
C PHE A 166 -6.89 -7.33 -1.61
N GLN A 167 -6.45 -8.41 -0.98
CA GLN A 167 -5.66 -8.32 0.26
C GLN A 167 -4.36 -7.54 0.03
N GLU A 168 -3.68 -7.78 -1.10
CA GLU A 168 -2.46 -7.06 -1.45
C GLU A 168 -2.72 -5.56 -1.66
N LEU A 169 -3.77 -5.17 -2.41
CA LEU A 169 -4.14 -3.78 -2.64
C LEU A 169 -4.52 -3.04 -1.34
N ILE A 170 -5.25 -3.73 -0.45
CA ILE A 170 -5.61 -3.17 0.87
C ILE A 170 -4.34 -2.99 1.71
N LEU A 171 -3.43 -3.96 1.72
CA LEU A 171 -2.17 -3.86 2.44
C LEU A 171 -1.30 -2.72 1.91
N ASP A 172 -1.17 -2.56 0.59
CA ASP A 172 -0.44 -1.43 -0.01
C ASP A 172 -1.02 -0.08 0.44
N THR A 173 -2.35 0.03 0.47
CA THR A 173 -3.03 1.23 0.97
C THR A 173 -2.74 1.46 2.45
N LEU A 174 -2.89 0.41 3.28
CA LEU A 174 -2.67 0.50 4.72
C LEU A 174 -1.22 0.82 5.05
N VAL A 175 -0.23 0.23 4.37
CA VAL A 175 1.20 0.51 4.61
C VAL A 175 1.49 2.01 4.56
N LEU A 176 0.96 2.71 3.55
CA LEU A 176 1.19 4.13 3.37
C LEU A 176 0.38 4.98 4.37
N CYS A 177 -0.86 4.58 4.67
CA CYS A 177 -1.66 5.27 5.70
C CYS A 177 -1.06 5.10 7.10
N LEU A 178 -0.63 3.89 7.48
CA LEU A 178 -0.04 3.59 8.79
C LEU A 178 1.29 4.29 9.03
N ARG A 179 2.00 4.66 7.98
CA ARG A 179 3.22 5.49 8.07
C ARG A 179 2.89 6.92 8.49
N GLU A 180 1.74 7.45 8.07
CA GLU A 180 1.28 8.80 8.42
C GLU A 180 0.66 8.80 9.83
N ASP A 181 -0.31 7.90 10.08
CA ASP A 181 -0.95 7.74 11.39
C ASP A 181 -1.50 6.31 11.55
N ALA A 182 -1.13 5.63 12.63
CA ALA A 182 -1.59 4.29 12.96
C ALA A 182 -2.67 4.26 14.05
N THR A 183 -3.12 5.41 14.55
CA THR A 183 -3.98 5.49 15.75
C THR A 183 -5.31 4.77 15.55
N GLU A 184 -6.02 5.05 14.47
CA GLU A 184 -7.32 4.40 14.15
C GLU A 184 -7.14 2.89 13.94
N ALA A 185 -6.09 2.48 13.23
CA ALA A 185 -5.80 1.07 12.96
C ALA A 185 -5.53 0.28 14.24
N LEU A 186 -4.77 0.85 15.17
CA LEU A 186 -4.50 0.24 16.48
C LEU A 186 -5.77 0.03 17.30
N GLY A 187 -6.71 0.97 17.23
CA GLY A 187 -8.05 0.83 17.80
C GLY A 187 -8.89 -0.27 17.15
N SER A 188 -8.57 -0.66 15.90
CA SER A 188 -9.30 -1.65 15.10
C SER A 188 -8.64 -3.03 15.07
N ASN A 189 -7.78 -3.35 16.04
CA ASN A 189 -7.07 -4.63 16.14
C ASN A 189 -6.20 -4.97 14.93
N VAL A 190 -5.65 -3.99 14.23
CA VAL A 190 -4.82 -4.18 13.05
C VAL A 190 -3.67 -5.16 13.27
N VAL A 191 -3.06 -5.15 14.46
CA VAL A 191 -1.93 -6.05 14.80
C VAL A 191 -2.33 -7.52 14.74
N LEU A 192 -3.53 -7.87 15.22
CA LEU A 192 -4.05 -9.24 15.13
C LEU A 192 -4.33 -9.67 13.68
N VAL A 193 -4.90 -8.76 12.88
CA VAL A 193 -5.15 -9.03 11.46
C VAL A 193 -3.82 -9.22 10.72
N LEU A 194 -2.85 -8.34 10.94
CA LEU A 194 -1.53 -8.44 10.32
C LEU A 194 -0.77 -9.69 10.79
N LYS A 195 -0.88 -10.09 12.07
CA LYS A 195 -0.33 -11.35 12.57
C LYS A 195 -0.78 -12.55 11.74
N GLN A 196 -2.07 -12.61 11.40
CA GLN A 196 -2.61 -13.68 10.54
C GLN A 196 -2.01 -13.61 9.12
N LYS A 197 -1.85 -12.40 8.57
CA LYS A 197 -1.29 -12.20 7.23
C LYS A 197 0.20 -12.52 7.12
N LEU A 198 0.96 -12.45 8.22
CA LEU A 198 2.35 -12.92 8.26
C LEU A 198 2.49 -14.43 7.97
N LEU A 199 1.43 -15.20 8.20
CA LEU A 199 1.40 -16.65 8.00
C LEU A 199 0.84 -17.05 6.62
N SER A 200 0.59 -16.08 5.73
CA SER A 200 0.07 -16.35 4.38
C SER A 200 1.06 -17.17 3.55
N VAL A 201 0.54 -18.06 2.70
CA VAL A 201 1.35 -18.76 1.69
C VAL A 201 1.89 -17.78 0.65
N ASN A 202 1.12 -16.74 0.34
CA ASN A 202 1.51 -15.68 -0.60
C ASN A 202 2.62 -14.79 -0.01
N GLU A 203 3.75 -14.74 -0.68
CA GLU A 203 4.94 -13.98 -0.26
C GLU A 203 4.72 -12.46 -0.24
N ASN A 204 3.92 -11.93 -1.18
CA ASN A 204 3.59 -10.52 -1.23
C ASN A 204 2.77 -10.11 0.00
N ILE A 205 1.78 -10.94 0.38
CA ILE A 205 0.96 -10.68 1.56
C ILE A 205 1.84 -10.71 2.82
N ARG A 206 2.76 -11.71 2.96
CA ARG A 206 3.68 -11.75 4.10
C ARG A 206 4.56 -10.51 4.16
N SER A 207 5.15 -10.13 3.02
CA SER A 207 6.03 -8.97 2.92
C SER A 207 5.33 -7.67 3.29
N LYS A 208 4.14 -7.43 2.72
CA LYS A 208 3.33 -6.22 2.97
C LYS A 208 2.81 -6.19 4.40
N ALA A 209 2.41 -7.33 4.98
CA ALA A 209 1.99 -7.42 6.37
C ALA A 209 3.15 -7.10 7.34
N ALA A 210 4.36 -7.61 7.06
CA ALA A 210 5.55 -7.26 7.84
C ALA A 210 5.91 -5.77 7.72
N HIS A 211 5.74 -5.18 6.53
CA HIS A 211 5.93 -3.73 6.32
C HIS A 211 4.87 -2.90 7.07
N ALA A 212 3.61 -3.33 7.06
CA ALA A 212 2.56 -2.67 7.84
C ALA A 212 2.87 -2.73 9.35
N LEU A 213 3.33 -3.88 9.86
CA LEU A 213 3.76 -4.03 11.27
C LEU A 213 4.96 -3.16 11.61
N LEU A 214 5.92 -2.98 10.68
CA LEU A 214 7.02 -2.05 10.86
C LEU A 214 6.46 -0.64 11.13
N ASN A 215 5.53 -0.15 10.30
CA ASN A 215 4.94 1.19 10.45
C ASN A 215 4.12 1.32 11.74
N VAL A 216 3.32 0.32 12.08
CA VAL A 216 2.58 0.25 13.36
C VAL A 216 3.54 0.32 14.55
N SER A 217 4.68 -0.38 14.48
CA SER A 217 5.69 -0.45 15.56
C SER A 217 6.48 0.85 15.77
N ILE A 218 6.33 1.85 14.92
CA ILE A 218 6.92 3.18 15.15
C ILE A 218 6.30 3.80 16.41
N SER A 219 4.98 3.68 16.60
CA SER A 219 4.26 4.23 17.74
C SER A 219 4.52 3.42 19.04
N ARG A 220 4.40 4.08 20.19
CA ARG A 220 4.54 3.40 21.50
C ARG A 220 3.46 2.33 21.70
N GLU A 221 2.24 2.65 21.32
CA GLU A 221 1.11 1.73 21.44
C GLU A 221 1.27 0.52 20.51
N GLY A 222 1.72 0.74 19.28
CA GLY A 222 2.01 -0.34 18.34
C GLY A 222 3.05 -1.32 18.86
N LYS A 223 4.17 -0.83 19.45
CA LYS A 223 5.19 -1.67 20.09
C LYS A 223 4.57 -2.56 21.16
N LYS A 224 3.74 -1.98 22.04
CA LYS A 224 3.06 -2.73 23.11
C LYS A 224 2.13 -3.81 22.55
N GLN A 225 1.35 -3.49 21.54
CA GLN A 225 0.41 -4.46 20.93
C GLN A 225 1.16 -5.59 20.20
N VAL A 226 2.29 -5.31 19.54
CA VAL A 226 3.13 -6.33 18.92
C VAL A 226 3.66 -7.33 19.95
N CYS A 227 4.07 -6.85 21.15
CA CYS A 227 4.45 -7.74 22.25
C CYS A 227 3.23 -8.48 22.82
N LYS A 228 2.16 -7.75 23.15
CA LYS A 228 0.94 -8.30 23.76
C LYS A 228 0.30 -9.43 22.95
N PHE A 229 0.37 -9.36 21.64
CA PHE A 229 -0.24 -10.35 20.73
C PHE A 229 0.77 -11.39 20.23
N ASP A 230 1.93 -11.53 20.84
CA ASP A 230 2.96 -12.53 20.49
C ASP A 230 3.32 -12.54 19.00
N VAL A 231 3.56 -11.36 18.43
CA VAL A 231 3.96 -11.22 17.03
C VAL A 231 5.46 -11.45 16.84
N ILE A 232 6.26 -11.15 17.85
CA ILE A 232 7.73 -11.19 17.80
C ILE A 232 8.27 -12.56 17.39
N PRO A 233 7.82 -13.71 17.94
CA PRO A 233 8.30 -15.02 17.49
C PRO A 233 8.04 -15.29 16.01
N ILE A 234 6.92 -14.81 15.46
CA ILE A 234 6.59 -14.94 14.03
C ILE A 234 7.53 -14.08 13.19
N LEU A 235 7.81 -12.84 13.62
CA LEU A 235 8.77 -11.97 12.93
C LEU A 235 10.17 -12.58 12.93
N VAL A 236 10.59 -13.20 14.03
CA VAL A 236 11.88 -13.91 14.10
C VAL A 236 11.92 -15.10 13.15
N HIS A 237 10.82 -15.86 13.05
CA HIS A 237 10.70 -16.93 12.05
C HIS A 237 10.84 -16.39 10.61
N LEU A 238 10.21 -15.26 10.30
CA LEU A 238 10.28 -14.61 8.99
C LEU A 238 11.66 -14.03 8.64
N LEU A 239 12.59 -13.90 9.58
CA LEU A 239 13.99 -13.59 9.25
C LEU A 239 14.66 -14.68 8.40
N LYS A 240 14.10 -15.87 8.37
CA LYS A 240 14.56 -17.02 7.56
C LYS A 240 13.67 -17.28 6.34
N ASP A 241 12.75 -16.36 6.01
CA ASP A 241 11.90 -16.49 4.82
C ASP A 241 12.76 -16.56 3.53
N PRO A 242 12.38 -17.35 2.53
CA PRO A 242 13.12 -17.40 1.26
C PRO A 242 13.16 -16.05 0.53
N VAL A 243 12.22 -15.14 0.82
CA VAL A 243 12.09 -13.86 0.14
C VAL A 243 12.78 -12.73 0.90
N GLU A 244 13.75 -12.07 0.27
CA GLU A 244 14.56 -11.02 0.88
C GLU A 244 13.73 -9.84 1.42
N HIS A 245 12.68 -9.43 0.70
CA HIS A 245 11.78 -8.35 1.16
C HIS A 245 11.03 -8.72 2.44
N VAL A 246 10.63 -9.98 2.61
CA VAL A 246 9.99 -10.47 3.85
C VAL A 246 10.97 -10.37 5.01
N LYS A 247 12.20 -10.88 4.84
CA LYS A 247 13.27 -10.78 5.85
C LYS A 247 13.56 -9.33 6.23
N SER A 248 13.70 -8.46 5.24
CA SER A 248 13.99 -7.04 5.44
C SER A 248 12.90 -6.33 6.26
N ASN A 249 11.62 -6.57 5.92
CA ASN A 249 10.49 -5.97 6.61
C ASN A 249 10.30 -6.54 8.02
N ALA A 250 10.52 -7.85 8.20
CA ALA A 250 10.50 -8.49 9.52
C ALA A 250 11.59 -7.92 10.44
N ALA A 251 12.83 -7.77 9.94
CA ALA A 251 13.91 -7.13 10.68
C ALA A 251 13.58 -5.66 11.04
N GLY A 252 12.92 -4.94 10.14
CA GLY A 252 12.47 -3.57 10.40
C GLY A 252 11.38 -3.49 11.48
N ALA A 253 10.42 -4.40 11.48
CA ALA A 253 9.42 -4.49 12.55
C ALA A 253 10.05 -4.84 13.90
N LEU A 254 10.99 -5.79 13.93
CA LEU A 254 11.75 -6.15 15.12
C LEU A 254 12.60 -4.99 15.64
N MET A 255 13.25 -4.22 14.75
CA MET A 255 14.03 -3.04 15.12
C MET A 255 13.22 -2.08 15.98
N PHE A 256 11.97 -1.80 15.62
CA PHE A 256 11.11 -0.93 16.42
C PHE A 256 10.51 -1.64 17.63
N ALA A 257 10.08 -2.90 17.53
CA ALA A 257 9.48 -3.64 18.62
C ALA A 257 10.48 -3.84 19.78
N THR A 258 11.77 -4.02 19.48
CA THR A 258 12.83 -4.24 20.48
C THR A 258 13.33 -2.95 21.17
N VAL A 259 12.78 -1.78 20.84
CA VAL A 259 13.06 -0.54 21.57
C VAL A 259 12.53 -0.61 23.01
N ILE A 260 11.39 -1.27 23.25
CA ILE A 260 10.85 -1.47 24.59
C ILE A 260 11.39 -2.74 25.23
N THR A 261 11.46 -2.76 26.57
CA THR A 261 12.05 -3.85 27.32
C THR A 261 11.38 -5.20 27.06
N GLU A 262 10.05 -5.23 27.06
CA GLU A 262 9.26 -6.43 26.78
C GLU A 262 9.60 -7.01 25.39
N GLY A 263 9.74 -6.14 24.39
CA GLY A 263 10.10 -6.54 23.02
C GLY A 263 11.53 -7.09 22.92
N LYS A 264 12.49 -6.49 23.65
CA LYS A 264 13.87 -7.02 23.70
C LYS A 264 13.91 -8.44 24.22
N TYR A 265 13.31 -8.67 25.38
CA TYR A 265 13.34 -9.99 26.00
C TYR A 265 12.53 -11.02 25.19
N ALA A 266 11.38 -10.66 24.63
CA ALA A 266 10.65 -11.53 23.73
C ALA A 266 11.47 -11.93 22.48
N ALA A 267 12.24 -11.01 21.91
CA ALA A 267 13.12 -11.30 20.77
C ALA A 267 14.34 -12.16 21.17
N LEU A 268 14.92 -11.93 22.35
CA LEU A 268 16.01 -12.77 22.87
C LEU A 268 15.53 -14.19 23.15
N GLU A 269 14.37 -14.35 23.78
CA GLU A 269 13.73 -15.63 24.03
C GLU A 269 13.39 -16.38 22.75
N ALA A 270 12.94 -15.66 21.73
CA ALA A 270 12.71 -16.20 20.38
C ALA A 270 14.01 -16.45 19.58
N GLN A 271 15.19 -16.24 20.17
CA GLN A 271 16.51 -16.46 19.54
C GLN A 271 16.75 -15.61 18.28
N ALA A 272 16.34 -14.34 18.30
CA ALA A 272 16.44 -13.43 17.16
C ALA A 272 17.88 -13.11 16.73
N ILE A 273 18.90 -13.24 17.62
CA ILE A 273 20.28 -12.79 17.35
C ILE A 273 20.87 -13.54 16.14
N SER A 274 20.80 -14.87 16.11
CA SER A 274 21.42 -15.66 15.02
C SER A 274 20.87 -15.30 13.65
N PRO A 275 19.56 -15.31 13.38
CA PRO A 275 19.05 -14.96 12.05
C PRO A 275 19.25 -13.46 11.70
N LEU A 276 19.33 -12.56 12.69
CA LEU A 276 19.68 -11.16 12.43
C LEU A 276 21.18 -11.01 12.04
N LEU A 277 22.08 -11.79 12.63
CA LEU A 277 23.49 -11.82 12.23
C LEU A 277 23.66 -12.35 10.79
N GLU A 278 22.91 -13.39 10.41
CA GLU A 278 22.90 -13.88 9.04
C GLU A 278 22.44 -12.78 8.06
N LEU A 279 21.47 -11.97 8.45
CA LEU A 279 20.92 -10.89 7.63
C LEU A 279 21.90 -9.72 7.44
N LEU A 280 22.99 -9.62 8.22
CA LEU A 280 24.06 -8.64 7.97
C LEU A 280 24.78 -8.89 6.63
N HIS A 281 24.66 -10.08 6.07
CA HIS A 281 25.24 -10.46 4.78
C HIS A 281 24.22 -10.40 3.62
N SER A 282 23.01 -9.89 3.86
CA SER A 282 21.98 -9.75 2.83
C SER A 282 22.47 -8.83 1.68
N PRO A 283 22.11 -9.12 0.41
CA PRO A 283 22.36 -8.22 -0.70
C PRO A 283 21.57 -6.91 -0.58
N MET A 284 20.49 -6.90 0.20
CA MET A 284 19.67 -5.71 0.44
C MET A 284 20.27 -4.85 1.57
N THR A 285 20.78 -3.68 1.24
CA THR A 285 21.35 -2.75 2.24
C THR A 285 20.33 -2.34 3.32
N VAL A 286 19.04 -2.23 2.96
CA VAL A 286 17.97 -1.93 3.95
C VAL A 286 17.79 -3.08 4.95
N ALA A 287 17.89 -4.34 4.50
CA ALA A 287 17.83 -5.50 5.40
C ALA A 287 19.01 -5.49 6.38
N ARG A 288 20.22 -5.23 5.88
CA ARG A 288 21.44 -5.09 6.70
C ARG A 288 21.31 -3.97 7.74
N LEU A 289 20.77 -2.81 7.32
CA LEU A 289 20.54 -1.67 8.21
C LEU A 289 19.53 -2.01 9.31
N ASN A 290 18.41 -2.63 8.96
CA ASN A 290 17.37 -3.02 9.91
C ASN A 290 17.90 -4.06 10.90
N ALA A 291 18.64 -5.06 10.42
CA ALA A 291 19.27 -6.08 11.25
C ALA A 291 20.29 -5.46 12.22
N THR A 292 21.18 -4.58 11.72
CA THR A 292 22.16 -3.88 12.56
C THR A 292 21.49 -3.11 13.69
N LYS A 293 20.43 -2.35 13.38
CA LYS A 293 19.68 -1.57 14.38
C LYS A 293 18.95 -2.49 15.37
N ALA A 294 18.33 -3.58 14.91
CA ALA A 294 17.68 -4.55 15.80
C ALA A 294 18.70 -5.20 16.76
N LEU A 295 19.86 -5.63 16.24
CA LEU A 295 20.96 -6.17 17.07
C LEU A 295 21.49 -5.15 18.09
N THR A 296 21.56 -3.86 17.70
CA THR A 296 21.93 -2.78 18.62
C THR A 296 20.94 -2.68 19.78
N MET A 297 19.63 -2.75 19.51
CA MET A 297 18.62 -2.74 20.57
C MET A 297 18.73 -3.98 21.48
N LEU A 298 19.02 -5.15 20.92
CA LEU A 298 19.22 -6.38 21.70
C LEU A 298 20.50 -6.33 22.55
N ALA A 299 21.54 -5.62 22.09
CA ALA A 299 22.78 -5.42 22.85
C ALA A 299 22.62 -4.52 24.09
N GLU A 300 21.52 -3.76 24.19
CA GLU A 300 21.22 -3.00 25.41
C GLU A 300 20.91 -3.93 26.61
N ALA A 301 20.37 -5.14 26.33
CA ALA A 301 20.20 -6.17 27.36
C ALA A 301 21.53 -6.89 27.63
N PRO A 302 21.88 -7.18 28.91
CA PRO A 302 23.15 -7.83 29.26
C PRO A 302 23.37 -9.19 28.56
N GLU A 303 22.32 -9.99 28.42
CA GLU A 303 22.34 -11.30 27.77
C GLU A 303 22.65 -11.16 26.28
N GLY A 304 21.96 -10.22 25.58
CA GLY A 304 22.20 -9.93 24.17
C GLY A 304 23.61 -9.38 23.95
N ARG A 305 24.06 -8.47 24.80
CA ARG A 305 25.39 -7.88 24.74
C ARG A 305 26.49 -8.95 24.85
N LYS A 306 26.36 -9.87 25.81
CA LYS A 306 27.31 -11.00 26.01
C LYS A 306 27.44 -11.84 24.73
N VAL A 307 26.36 -12.15 24.06
CA VAL A 307 26.38 -12.92 22.81
C VAL A 307 27.00 -12.11 21.67
N LEU A 308 26.72 -10.80 21.59
CA LEU A 308 27.16 -9.97 20.48
C LEU A 308 28.65 -9.52 20.60
N GLN A 309 29.28 -9.63 21.75
CA GLN A 309 30.69 -9.25 21.94
C GLN A 309 31.64 -9.93 20.95
N VAL A 310 31.44 -11.21 20.65
CA VAL A 310 32.27 -11.95 19.68
C VAL A 310 32.06 -11.53 18.22
N HIS A 311 30.99 -10.79 17.93
CA HIS A 311 30.62 -10.31 16.60
C HIS A 311 31.01 -8.85 16.33
N VAL A 312 31.67 -8.17 17.29
CA VAL A 312 32.16 -6.78 17.09
C VAL A 312 32.98 -6.60 15.82
N PRO A 313 33.90 -7.54 15.45
CA PRO A 313 34.66 -7.41 14.21
C PRO A 313 33.77 -7.29 12.96
N THR A 314 32.64 -7.98 12.90
CA THR A 314 31.68 -7.89 11.77
C THR A 314 31.13 -6.47 11.63
N PHE A 315 30.73 -5.82 12.73
CA PHE A 315 30.23 -4.45 12.70
C PHE A 315 31.33 -3.45 12.33
N ARG A 316 32.57 -3.66 12.77
CA ARG A 316 33.71 -2.80 12.40
C ARG A 316 34.03 -2.85 10.90
N VAL A 317 33.86 -4.00 10.25
CA VAL A 317 33.98 -4.10 8.78
C VAL A 317 32.91 -3.25 8.10
N MET A 318 31.66 -3.28 8.60
CA MET A 318 30.55 -2.49 8.05
C MET A 318 30.72 -0.98 8.24
N GLU A 319 31.54 -0.52 9.20
CA GLU A 319 31.83 0.90 9.40
C GLU A 319 32.61 1.55 8.24
N VAL A 320 33.38 0.74 7.52
CA VAL A 320 34.28 1.19 6.43
C VAL A 320 33.85 0.73 5.06
N GLU A 321 32.80 -0.07 4.97
CA GLU A 321 32.31 -0.63 3.71
C GLU A 321 31.74 0.48 2.81
N SER A 322 32.22 0.55 1.57
CA SER A 322 31.72 1.50 0.57
C SER A 322 30.56 0.89 -0.23
N HIS A 323 29.56 1.70 -0.56
CA HIS A 323 28.40 1.31 -1.35
C HIS A 323 28.14 2.30 -2.49
N GLU A 324 27.50 1.83 -3.54
CA GLU A 324 27.15 2.66 -4.71
C GLU A 324 26.20 3.83 -4.39
N LYS A 325 25.37 3.71 -3.33
CA LYS A 325 24.45 4.76 -2.88
C LYS A 325 24.96 5.42 -1.59
N PRO A 326 25.55 6.63 -1.64
CA PRO A 326 26.20 7.25 -0.49
C PRO A 326 25.32 7.40 0.75
N GLN A 327 24.07 7.85 0.59
CA GLN A 327 23.16 8.11 1.73
C GLN A 327 22.82 6.84 2.54
N VAL A 328 22.62 5.69 1.86
CA VAL A 328 22.29 4.43 2.52
C VAL A 328 23.56 3.84 3.15
N ALA A 329 24.71 4.01 2.50
CA ALA A 329 26.02 3.65 3.03
C ALA A 329 26.31 4.36 4.36
N GLU A 330 26.15 5.68 4.39
CA GLU A 330 26.35 6.47 5.60
C GLU A 330 25.44 6.05 6.76
N ALA A 331 24.16 5.74 6.45
CA ALA A 331 23.23 5.25 7.47
C ALA A 331 23.66 3.91 8.07
N LEU A 332 24.15 2.97 7.22
CA LEU A 332 24.63 1.68 7.65
C LEU A 332 25.92 1.79 8.47
N GLN A 333 26.90 2.57 7.99
CA GLN A 333 28.15 2.83 8.69
C GLN A 333 27.89 3.48 10.07
N ARG A 334 26.97 4.46 10.13
CA ARG A 334 26.56 5.09 11.40
C ARG A 334 25.92 4.07 12.35
N ALA A 335 25.03 3.21 11.82
CA ALA A 335 24.38 2.18 12.62
C ALA A 335 25.40 1.17 13.15
N ALA A 336 26.38 0.77 12.34
CA ALA A 336 27.46 -0.13 12.76
C ALA A 336 28.33 0.47 13.89
N ARG A 337 28.71 1.74 13.77
CA ARG A 337 29.46 2.47 14.84
C ARG A 337 28.67 2.50 16.15
N ILE A 338 27.36 2.77 16.10
CA ILE A 338 26.50 2.77 17.27
C ILE A 338 26.43 1.36 17.86
N ALA A 339 26.28 0.32 17.02
CA ALA A 339 26.26 -1.07 17.48
C ALA A 339 27.54 -1.43 18.24
N VAL A 340 28.73 -1.11 17.70
CA VAL A 340 30.02 -1.33 18.39
C VAL A 340 30.04 -0.62 19.73
N SER A 341 29.67 0.66 19.77
CA SER A 341 29.63 1.44 21.01
C SER A 341 28.73 0.83 22.10
N VAL A 342 27.54 0.34 21.72
CA VAL A 342 26.59 -0.30 22.66
C VAL A 342 27.08 -1.68 23.12
N ILE A 343 27.67 -2.47 22.19
CA ILE A 343 28.19 -3.81 22.53
C ILE A 343 29.41 -3.74 23.43
N GLU A 344 30.32 -2.79 23.19
CA GLU A 344 31.55 -2.61 23.99
C GLU A 344 31.32 -1.81 25.29
N PHE A 345 30.11 -1.30 25.50
CA PHE A 345 29.79 -0.54 26.71
C PHE A 345 30.00 -1.38 27.97
N LYS A 346 30.83 -0.86 28.90
CA LYS A 346 31.06 -1.41 30.23
C LYS A 346 30.37 -0.47 31.23
N PRO A 347 29.34 -0.93 31.96
CA PRO A 347 28.67 -0.13 32.98
C PRO A 347 29.60 0.21 34.16
#